data_5bff50aa4ea0448aecbb575ab46c0469
#
_entry.id   5bff50aa4ea0448aecbb575ab46c0469
#
_cell.length_a   1.000
_cell.length_b   1.000
_cell.length_c   1.000
_cell.angle_alpha   90.00
_cell.angle_beta   90.00
_cell.angle_gamma   90.00
#
_symmetry.space_group_name_H-M   'P 1'
#
loop_
_entity.id
_entity.type
_entity.pdbx_description
1 polymer ?
#
loop_
_entity_poly.entity_id
_entity_poly.type
_entity_poly.pdbx_seq_one_letter_code
_entity_poly.pdbx_strand_id
1 'polypeptide(L)'
;MAKFIEGFETVANAGDNPEMKAYVMGMEIANRMKEQMLGRMKSELKDAPDSIIDAIAYRGFVDGLTSNTAVYDTKRASEMFKLKFEAAKKAKEEKLYGPNRDAGRAFLAENAKKDSVVTLPSGLQYKVLVKGNGEVPKATDKVLVNYEGRLIDGTVFDASKKHGDKPAEF
;
A
#
# COMPACT_ATOMS: atom_id res chain seq x y z
N MET A 1 -12.86 37.01 1.37
CA MET A 1 -14.31 37.05 1.67
C MET A 1 -15.11 37.66 0.52
N ALA A 2 -14.86 38.91 0.06
CA ALA A 2 -15.66 39.58 -0.99
C ALA A 2 -15.77 38.75 -2.29
N LYS A 3 -14.67 38.24 -2.86
CA LYS A 3 -14.71 37.40 -4.07
C LYS A 3 -15.43 36.07 -3.91
N PHE A 4 -15.49 35.54 -2.67
CA PHE A 4 -16.28 34.34 -2.40
C PHE A 4 -17.78 34.64 -2.47
N ILE A 5 -18.20 35.76 -1.86
CA ILE A 5 -19.59 36.21 -1.88
C ILE A 5 -20.04 36.50 -3.33
N GLU A 6 -19.24 37.25 -4.08
CA GLU A 6 -19.48 37.55 -5.50
C GLU A 6 -19.63 36.27 -6.35
N GLY A 7 -18.73 35.28 -6.16
CA GLY A 7 -18.83 34.00 -6.85
C GLY A 7 -20.06 33.21 -6.46
N PHE A 8 -20.41 33.19 -5.18
CA PHE A 8 -21.61 32.53 -4.68
C PHE A 8 -22.88 33.15 -5.25
N GLU A 9 -23.00 34.50 -5.20
CA GLU A 9 -24.13 35.23 -5.74
C GLU A 9 -24.28 35.02 -7.26
N THR A 10 -23.15 35.03 -7.98
CA THR A 10 -23.15 34.78 -9.43
C THR A 10 -23.73 33.37 -9.76
N VAL A 11 -23.33 32.35 -9.05
CA VAL A 11 -23.83 31.00 -9.27
C VAL A 11 -25.27 30.84 -8.79
N ALA A 12 -25.61 31.39 -7.61
CA ALA A 12 -26.96 31.29 -7.04
C ALA A 12 -28.02 31.98 -7.92
N ASN A 13 -27.63 33.08 -8.56
CA ASN A 13 -28.55 33.88 -9.44
C ASN A 13 -28.53 33.40 -10.89
N ALA A 14 -27.63 32.48 -11.29
CA ALA A 14 -27.52 32.00 -12.67
C ALA A 14 -28.73 31.16 -13.15
N GLY A 15 -29.57 30.70 -12.21
CA GLY A 15 -30.72 29.84 -12.51
C GLY A 15 -30.30 28.57 -13.29
N ASP A 16 -31.01 28.28 -14.37
CA ASP A 16 -30.77 27.06 -15.17
C ASP A 16 -29.83 27.29 -16.36
N ASN A 17 -28.86 28.21 -16.19
CA ASN A 17 -27.88 28.53 -17.23
C ASN A 17 -26.89 27.37 -17.45
N PRO A 18 -26.88 26.72 -18.64
CA PRO A 18 -26.03 25.56 -18.93
C PRO A 18 -24.54 25.88 -18.91
N GLU A 19 -24.14 27.09 -19.33
CA GLU A 19 -22.72 27.50 -19.35
C GLU A 19 -22.20 27.67 -17.95
N MET A 20 -22.96 28.23 -17.03
CA MET A 20 -22.61 28.40 -15.64
C MET A 20 -22.52 27.03 -14.93
N LYS A 21 -23.45 26.11 -15.20
CA LYS A 21 -23.38 24.74 -14.71
C LYS A 21 -22.11 24.04 -15.18
N ALA A 22 -21.78 24.14 -16.46
CA ALA A 22 -20.55 23.55 -17.01
C ALA A 22 -19.28 24.15 -16.37
N TYR A 23 -19.28 25.47 -16.14
CA TYR A 23 -18.16 26.13 -15.44
C TYR A 23 -17.97 25.64 -14.01
N VAL A 24 -19.05 25.55 -13.22
CA VAL A 24 -19.02 25.04 -11.85
C VAL A 24 -18.54 23.58 -11.83
N MET A 25 -19.06 22.72 -12.71
CA MET A 25 -18.59 21.34 -12.84
C MET A 25 -17.12 21.27 -13.19
N GLY A 26 -16.63 22.13 -14.07
CA GLY A 26 -15.21 22.22 -14.41
C GLY A 26 -14.34 22.57 -13.20
N MET A 27 -14.78 23.51 -12.37
CA MET A 27 -14.08 23.87 -11.11
C MET A 27 -14.08 22.71 -10.12
N GLU A 28 -15.19 22.01 -9.96
CA GLU A 28 -15.26 20.84 -9.06
C GLU A 28 -14.34 19.72 -9.51
N ILE A 29 -14.31 19.43 -10.82
CA ILE A 29 -13.40 18.44 -11.40
C ILE A 29 -11.94 18.84 -11.17
N ALA A 30 -11.59 20.12 -11.40
CA ALA A 30 -10.24 20.62 -11.20
C ALA A 30 -9.80 20.51 -9.73
N ASN A 31 -10.66 20.86 -8.78
CA ASN A 31 -10.40 20.72 -7.35
C ASN A 31 -10.23 19.25 -6.94
N ARG A 32 -11.11 18.39 -7.41
CA ARG A 32 -11.01 16.94 -7.14
C ARG A 32 -9.74 16.34 -7.73
N MET A 33 -9.39 16.73 -8.93
CA MET A 33 -8.15 16.31 -9.58
C MET A 33 -6.93 16.75 -8.75
N LYS A 34 -6.89 18.02 -8.31
CA LYS A 34 -5.80 18.57 -7.50
C LYS A 34 -5.65 17.85 -6.16
N GLU A 35 -6.73 17.77 -5.40
CA GLU A 35 -6.67 17.31 -4.01
C GLU A 35 -6.62 15.80 -3.88
N GLN A 36 -7.42 15.08 -4.64
CA GLN A 36 -7.53 13.64 -4.49
C GLN A 36 -6.60 12.87 -5.42
N MET A 37 -6.56 13.22 -6.70
CA MET A 37 -5.79 12.44 -7.67
C MET A 37 -4.31 12.81 -7.67
N LEU A 38 -3.97 14.08 -7.93
CA LEU A 38 -2.57 14.51 -8.01
C LEU A 38 -1.88 14.47 -6.66
N GLY A 39 -2.58 14.83 -5.59
CA GLY A 39 -2.04 14.75 -4.22
C GLY A 39 -1.63 13.32 -3.86
N ARG A 40 -2.50 12.34 -4.13
CA ARG A 40 -2.20 10.92 -3.90
C ARG A 40 -1.05 10.42 -4.76
N MET A 41 -1.07 10.72 -6.06
CA MET A 41 -0.01 10.31 -6.98
C MET A 41 1.36 10.91 -6.60
N LYS A 42 1.41 12.18 -6.19
CA LYS A 42 2.63 12.83 -5.69
C LYS A 42 3.15 12.18 -4.41
N SER A 43 2.25 11.81 -3.50
CA SER A 43 2.63 11.09 -2.27
C SER A 43 3.24 9.72 -2.57
N GLU A 44 2.69 8.99 -3.54
CA GLU A 44 3.25 7.70 -3.96
C GLU A 44 4.61 7.84 -4.67
N LEU A 45 4.80 8.93 -5.43
CA LEU A 45 6.03 9.21 -6.18
C LEU A 45 7.03 10.10 -5.42
N LYS A 46 6.82 10.35 -4.12
CA LYS A 46 7.64 11.28 -3.33
C LYS A 46 9.14 10.98 -3.38
N ASP A 47 9.50 9.70 -3.40
CA ASP A 47 10.88 9.23 -3.43
C ASP A 47 11.35 8.82 -4.85
N ALA A 48 10.52 9.05 -5.88
CA ALA A 48 10.87 8.77 -7.26
C ALA A 48 11.74 9.89 -7.86
N PRO A 49 12.61 9.59 -8.85
CA PRO A 49 13.40 10.61 -9.54
C PRO A 49 12.55 11.57 -10.37
N ASP A 50 11.36 11.15 -10.76
CA ASP A 50 10.40 11.94 -11.53
C ASP A 50 9.31 12.51 -10.61
N SER A 51 8.90 13.76 -10.86
CA SER A 51 7.80 14.41 -10.15
C SER A 51 6.65 14.76 -11.09
N ILE A 52 5.44 14.82 -10.53
CA ILE A 52 4.26 15.28 -11.27
C ILE A 52 4.18 16.80 -11.21
N ILE A 53 4.16 17.44 -12.38
CA ILE A 53 3.97 18.88 -12.53
C ILE A 53 2.48 19.14 -12.79
N ASP A 54 1.81 19.82 -11.88
CA ASP A 54 0.35 20.06 -11.92
C ASP A 54 -0.10 20.69 -13.23
N ALA A 55 0.62 21.72 -13.71
CA ALA A 55 0.28 22.42 -14.94
C ALA A 55 0.30 21.48 -16.16
N ILE A 56 1.24 20.52 -16.21
CA ILE A 56 1.31 19.53 -17.29
C ILE A 56 0.16 18.54 -17.17
N ALA A 57 -0.16 18.10 -15.94
CA ALA A 57 -1.27 17.18 -15.70
C ALA A 57 -2.61 17.81 -16.09
N TYR A 58 -2.86 19.09 -15.73
CA TYR A 58 -4.07 19.82 -16.11
C TYR A 58 -4.17 20.01 -17.63
N ARG A 59 -3.06 20.37 -18.28
CA ARG A 59 -3.01 20.49 -19.73
C ARG A 59 -3.32 19.16 -20.41
N GLY A 60 -2.72 18.06 -19.96
CA GLY A 60 -3.02 16.74 -20.50
C GLY A 60 -4.49 16.33 -20.34
N PHE A 61 -5.14 16.73 -19.23
CA PHE A 61 -6.56 16.53 -19.02
C PHE A 61 -7.40 17.32 -20.05
N VAL A 62 -7.09 18.60 -20.23
CA VAL A 62 -7.78 19.46 -21.23
C VAL A 62 -7.55 18.93 -22.65
N ASP A 63 -6.32 18.57 -23.01
CA ASP A 63 -5.98 17.99 -24.31
C ASP A 63 -6.75 16.69 -24.57
N GLY A 64 -6.91 15.85 -23.53
CA GLY A 64 -7.75 14.63 -23.60
C GLY A 64 -9.23 14.94 -23.88
N LEU A 65 -9.81 15.93 -23.18
CA LEU A 65 -11.19 16.36 -23.39
C LEU A 65 -11.44 16.96 -24.78
N THR A 66 -10.47 17.66 -25.32
CA THR A 66 -10.54 18.32 -26.63
C THR A 66 -10.05 17.45 -27.77
N SER A 67 -9.68 16.18 -27.50
CA SER A 67 -9.08 15.26 -28.47
C SER A 67 -7.81 15.81 -29.13
N ASN A 68 -7.10 16.71 -28.45
CA ASN A 68 -5.84 17.30 -28.92
C ASN A 68 -4.68 16.33 -28.63
N THR A 69 -4.47 15.39 -29.53
CA THR A 69 -3.43 14.35 -29.42
C THR A 69 -2.09 14.75 -30.07
N ALA A 70 -1.94 16.01 -30.49
CA ALA A 70 -0.78 16.47 -31.28
C ALA A 70 0.56 16.37 -30.53
N VAL A 71 0.58 16.31 -29.20
CA VAL A 71 1.82 16.36 -28.42
C VAL A 71 2.29 14.97 -27.98
N TYR A 72 1.39 14.05 -27.66
CA TYR A 72 1.73 12.72 -27.17
C TYR A 72 0.77 11.64 -27.66
N ASP A 73 1.33 10.50 -28.07
CA ASP A 73 0.58 9.26 -28.18
C ASP A 73 0.09 8.85 -26.77
N THR A 74 -1.22 8.93 -26.55
CA THR A 74 -1.86 8.65 -25.26
C THR A 74 -1.60 7.24 -24.76
N LYS A 75 -1.51 6.26 -25.70
CA LYS A 75 -1.21 4.88 -25.36
C LYS A 75 0.20 4.75 -24.82
N ARG A 76 1.19 5.29 -25.55
CA ARG A 76 2.59 5.27 -25.13
C ARG A 76 2.81 6.05 -23.82
N ALA A 77 2.17 7.20 -23.65
CA ALA A 77 2.23 7.97 -22.41
C ALA A 77 1.66 7.18 -21.22
N SER A 78 0.54 6.50 -21.41
CA SER A 78 -0.09 5.66 -20.39
C SER A 78 0.80 4.46 -20.00
N GLU A 79 1.38 3.78 -20.98
CA GLU A 79 2.32 2.67 -20.75
C GLU A 79 3.57 3.12 -19.99
N MET A 80 4.18 4.23 -20.40
CA MET A 80 5.35 4.80 -19.71
C MET A 80 5.02 5.22 -18.29
N PHE A 81 3.88 5.87 -18.07
CA PHE A 81 3.42 6.26 -16.75
C PHE A 81 3.25 5.03 -15.84
N LYS A 82 2.57 3.99 -16.34
CA LYS A 82 2.38 2.74 -15.61
C LYS A 82 3.70 2.10 -15.21
N LEU A 83 4.65 1.99 -16.14
CA LEU A 83 5.98 1.41 -15.87
C LEU A 83 6.73 2.21 -14.79
N LYS A 84 6.74 3.55 -14.89
CA LYS A 84 7.42 4.41 -13.92
C LYS A 84 6.75 4.37 -12.55
N PHE A 85 5.43 4.35 -12.52
CA PHE A 85 4.65 4.28 -11.28
C PHE A 85 4.89 2.95 -10.55
N GLU A 86 4.85 1.82 -11.26
CA GLU A 86 5.15 0.51 -10.69
C GLU A 86 6.61 0.40 -10.20
N ALA A 87 7.56 0.96 -10.95
CA ALA A 87 8.96 1.00 -10.53
C ALA A 87 9.15 1.82 -9.24
N ALA A 88 8.51 2.99 -9.14
CA ALA A 88 8.55 3.84 -7.95
C ALA A 88 7.92 3.16 -6.74
N LYS A 89 6.76 2.51 -6.94
CA LYS A 89 6.10 1.72 -5.89
C LYS A 89 6.99 0.59 -5.38
N LYS A 90 7.58 -0.17 -6.29
CA LYS A 90 8.52 -1.25 -5.95
C LYS A 90 9.76 -0.73 -5.19
N ALA A 91 10.33 0.41 -5.60
CA ALA A 91 11.45 1.02 -4.91
C ALA A 91 11.07 1.47 -3.48
N LYS A 92 9.88 2.03 -3.31
CA LYS A 92 9.34 2.41 -1.99
C LYS A 92 9.13 1.18 -1.10
N GLU A 93 8.54 0.11 -1.62
CA GLU A 93 8.36 -1.15 -0.90
C GLU A 93 9.70 -1.76 -0.51
N GLU A 94 10.68 -1.75 -1.41
CA GLU A 94 12.03 -2.25 -1.14
C GLU A 94 12.71 -1.44 -0.03
N LYS A 95 12.60 -0.11 -0.07
CA LYS A 95 13.14 0.76 0.97
C LYS A 95 12.50 0.53 2.34
N LEU A 96 11.18 0.29 2.38
CA LEU A 96 10.42 0.11 3.62
C LEU A 96 10.57 -1.30 4.19
N TYR A 97 10.51 -2.32 3.36
CA TYR A 97 10.41 -3.71 3.80
C TYR A 97 11.64 -4.55 3.47
N GLY A 98 12.49 -4.08 2.56
CA GLY A 98 13.71 -4.76 2.14
C GLY A 98 14.60 -5.13 3.33
N PRO A 99 14.96 -4.19 4.22
CA PRO A 99 15.81 -4.49 5.35
C PRO A 99 15.25 -5.57 6.28
N ASN A 100 13.94 -5.53 6.57
CA ASN A 100 13.29 -6.56 7.41
C ASN A 100 13.25 -7.92 6.71
N ARG A 101 12.96 -7.94 5.41
CA ARG A 101 12.98 -9.17 4.60
C ARG A 101 14.36 -9.80 4.57
N ASP A 102 15.41 -8.99 4.39
CA ASP A 102 16.79 -9.46 4.31
C ASP A 102 17.29 -9.92 5.68
N ALA A 103 16.93 -9.23 6.75
CA ALA A 103 17.19 -9.69 8.13
C ALA A 103 16.51 -11.04 8.41
N GLY A 104 15.25 -11.21 7.96
CA GLY A 104 14.53 -12.48 8.09
C GLY A 104 15.19 -13.63 7.32
N ARG A 105 15.65 -13.37 6.09
CA ARG A 105 16.40 -14.36 5.28
C ARG A 105 17.72 -14.75 5.95
N ALA A 106 18.47 -13.75 6.42
CA ALA A 106 19.73 -14.01 7.13
C ALA A 106 19.50 -14.82 8.41
N PHE A 107 18.48 -14.48 9.20
CA PHE A 107 18.09 -15.23 10.37
C PHE A 107 17.78 -16.70 10.04
N LEU A 108 16.97 -16.96 9.03
CA LEU A 108 16.63 -18.34 8.62
C LEU A 108 17.86 -19.10 8.13
N ALA A 109 18.75 -18.46 7.37
CA ALA A 109 19.99 -19.08 6.90
C ALA A 109 20.92 -19.48 8.06
N GLU A 110 21.06 -18.61 9.06
CA GLU A 110 21.86 -18.92 10.24
C GLU A 110 21.17 -19.93 11.17
N ASN A 111 19.85 -19.85 11.30
CA ASN A 111 19.10 -20.77 12.14
C ASN A 111 19.13 -22.21 11.59
N ALA A 112 19.13 -22.38 10.25
CA ALA A 112 19.25 -23.69 9.60
C ALA A 112 20.57 -24.42 9.93
N LYS A 113 21.62 -23.70 10.30
CA LYS A 113 22.92 -24.27 10.66
C LYS A 113 22.97 -24.78 12.11
N LYS A 114 21.99 -24.44 12.94
CA LYS A 114 21.97 -24.82 14.36
C LYS A 114 21.57 -26.28 14.51
N ASP A 115 22.17 -26.92 15.52
CA ASP A 115 21.87 -28.31 15.83
C ASP A 115 20.39 -28.54 16.13
N SER A 116 19.86 -29.62 15.60
CA SER A 116 18.47 -30.05 15.79
C SER A 116 17.38 -29.13 15.15
N VAL A 117 17.79 -28.21 14.31
CA VAL A 117 16.84 -27.41 13.49
C VAL A 117 16.53 -28.17 12.20
N VAL A 118 15.26 -28.39 11.96
CA VAL A 118 14.73 -29.03 10.73
C VAL A 118 14.09 -27.97 9.87
N THR A 119 14.47 -27.92 8.59
CA THR A 119 13.86 -27.03 7.58
C THR A 119 12.96 -27.85 6.66
N LEU A 120 11.69 -27.48 6.57
CA LEU A 120 10.72 -28.11 5.67
C LEU A 120 10.79 -27.51 4.25
N PRO A 121 10.26 -28.21 3.23
CA PRO A 121 10.19 -27.67 1.86
C PRO A 121 9.45 -26.33 1.73
N SER A 122 8.54 -26.03 2.66
CA SER A 122 7.85 -24.73 2.76
C SER A 122 8.72 -23.58 3.22
N GLY A 123 9.95 -23.87 3.70
CA GLY A 123 10.82 -22.91 4.35
C GLY A 123 10.57 -22.74 5.86
N LEU A 124 9.53 -23.36 6.40
CA LEU A 124 9.30 -23.40 7.84
C LEU A 124 10.43 -24.17 8.53
N GLN A 125 10.95 -23.60 9.63
CA GLN A 125 11.96 -24.23 10.47
C GLN A 125 11.39 -24.53 11.83
N TYR A 126 11.73 -25.68 12.38
CA TYR A 126 11.35 -26.06 13.74
C TYR A 126 12.47 -26.79 14.45
N LYS A 127 12.43 -26.75 15.78
CA LYS A 127 13.30 -27.50 16.67
C LYS A 127 12.45 -28.15 17.75
N VAL A 128 12.60 -29.45 17.93
CA VAL A 128 11.97 -30.16 19.03
C VAL A 128 12.84 -29.96 20.28
N LEU A 129 12.29 -29.28 21.30
CA LEU A 129 12.98 -29.08 22.58
C LEU A 129 12.83 -30.28 23.50
N VAL A 130 11.62 -30.84 23.57
CA VAL A 130 11.30 -32.04 24.35
C VAL A 130 10.43 -32.93 23.46
N LYS A 131 10.85 -34.17 23.29
CA LYS A 131 10.07 -35.16 22.53
C LYS A 131 8.89 -35.62 23.37
N GLY A 132 7.70 -35.46 22.86
CA GLY A 132 6.49 -36.00 23.46
C GLY A 132 6.37 -37.52 23.30
N ASN A 133 5.59 -38.14 24.18
CA ASN A 133 5.27 -39.57 24.17
C ASN A 133 3.76 -39.85 24.09
N GLY A 134 2.95 -38.79 23.90
CA GLY A 134 1.51 -38.90 23.74
C GLY A 134 1.09 -39.22 22.30
N GLU A 135 -0.21 -39.32 22.09
CA GLU A 135 -0.79 -39.51 20.76
C GLU A 135 -0.53 -38.32 19.87
N VAL A 136 -0.29 -38.58 18.60
CA VAL A 136 -0.12 -37.52 17.60
C VAL A 136 -1.49 -37.05 17.11
N PRO A 137 -1.86 -35.78 17.27
CA PRO A 137 -3.16 -35.29 16.84
C PRO A 137 -3.29 -35.35 15.31
N LYS A 138 -4.50 -35.63 14.84
CA LYS A 138 -4.85 -35.57 13.42
C LYS A 138 -5.15 -34.11 13.02
N ALA A 139 -5.15 -33.81 11.74
CA ALA A 139 -5.44 -32.48 11.22
C ALA A 139 -6.84 -31.93 11.57
N THR A 140 -7.75 -32.80 11.99
CA THR A 140 -9.14 -32.46 12.39
C THR A 140 -9.31 -32.34 13.91
N ASP A 141 -8.29 -32.68 14.68
CA ASP A 141 -8.39 -32.70 16.14
C ASP A 141 -8.13 -31.30 16.70
N LYS A 142 -8.87 -30.96 17.72
CA LYS A 142 -8.63 -29.73 18.49
C LYS A 142 -7.51 -29.96 19.48
N VAL A 143 -6.59 -29.03 19.53
CA VAL A 143 -5.43 -29.09 20.44
C VAL A 143 -5.38 -27.87 21.34
N LEU A 144 -4.93 -28.07 22.57
CA LEU A 144 -4.68 -27.00 23.55
C LEU A 144 -3.19 -26.72 23.62
N VAL A 145 -2.79 -25.50 23.31
CA VAL A 145 -1.39 -25.11 23.15
C VAL A 145 -1.05 -23.88 23.99
N ASN A 146 0.04 -23.95 24.75
CA ASN A 146 0.70 -22.77 25.27
C ASN A 146 1.75 -22.32 24.24
N TYR A 147 1.67 -21.06 23.83
CA TYR A 147 2.61 -20.50 22.85
C TYR A 147 3.12 -19.13 23.27
N GLU A 148 4.22 -18.75 22.69
CA GLU A 148 4.77 -17.40 22.73
C GLU A 148 5.36 -17.07 21.35
N GLY A 149 4.87 -15.99 20.74
CA GLY A 149 5.35 -15.48 19.46
C GLY A 149 6.34 -14.34 19.68
N ARG A 150 7.53 -14.46 19.08
CA ARG A 150 8.60 -13.45 19.13
C ARG A 150 9.02 -13.02 17.74
N LEU A 151 9.36 -11.74 17.60
CA LEU A 151 10.09 -11.24 16.45
C LEU A 151 11.57 -11.67 16.55
N ILE A 152 12.33 -11.49 15.46
CA ILE A 152 13.76 -11.84 15.42
C ILE A 152 14.62 -11.00 16.37
N ASP A 153 14.16 -9.82 16.76
CA ASP A 153 14.79 -8.97 17.78
C ASP A 153 14.46 -9.36 19.22
N GLY A 154 13.65 -10.43 19.40
CA GLY A 154 13.22 -10.93 20.70
C GLY A 154 11.93 -10.30 21.24
N THR A 155 11.36 -9.32 20.56
CA THR A 155 10.10 -8.67 20.97
C THR A 155 8.95 -9.67 20.96
N VAL A 156 8.30 -9.88 22.11
CA VAL A 156 7.12 -10.73 22.23
C VAL A 156 5.90 -9.99 21.71
N PHE A 157 5.38 -10.41 20.55
CA PHE A 157 4.18 -9.81 19.97
C PHE A 157 2.89 -10.48 20.45
N ASP A 158 2.95 -11.80 20.75
CA ASP A 158 1.80 -12.52 21.27
C ASP A 158 2.21 -13.71 22.17
N ALA A 159 1.32 -14.09 23.10
CA ALA A 159 1.50 -15.27 23.95
C ALA A 159 0.16 -15.72 24.54
N SER A 160 -0.07 -17.01 24.73
CA SER A 160 -1.28 -17.54 25.38
C SER A 160 -1.51 -16.90 26.76
N LYS A 161 -0.46 -16.59 27.51
CA LYS A 161 -0.55 -15.90 28.81
C LYS A 161 -1.12 -14.49 28.76
N LYS A 162 -1.10 -13.83 27.61
CA LYS A 162 -1.72 -12.50 27.43
C LYS A 162 -3.24 -12.56 27.32
N HIS A 163 -3.78 -13.75 27.04
CA HIS A 163 -5.21 -13.98 26.84
C HIS A 163 -5.86 -14.74 28.02
N GLY A 164 -5.12 -14.89 29.14
CA GLY A 164 -5.54 -15.58 30.36
C GLY A 164 -4.63 -16.77 30.66
N ASP A 165 -4.90 -17.45 31.80
CA ASP A 165 -4.07 -18.58 32.24
C ASP A 165 -4.42 -19.91 31.57
N LYS A 166 -5.26 -19.89 30.53
CA LYS A 166 -5.66 -21.10 29.80
C LYS A 166 -4.88 -21.24 28.49
N PRO A 167 -4.52 -22.48 28.10
CA PRO A 167 -3.98 -22.74 26.79
C PRO A 167 -4.94 -22.29 25.68
N ALA A 168 -4.42 -21.84 24.56
CA ALA A 168 -5.23 -21.52 23.37
C ALA A 168 -5.69 -22.81 22.68
N GLU A 169 -6.94 -22.86 22.23
CA GLU A 169 -7.50 -23.95 21.45
C GLU A 169 -7.36 -23.66 19.95
N PHE A 170 -6.84 -24.60 19.22
CA PHE A 170 -6.68 -24.55 17.77
C PHE A 170 -7.34 -25.74 17.11
#